data_c0b68e76779762684d40a7997fd5cc0c
#
_entry.id   c0b68e76779762684d40a7997fd5cc0c
#
_cell.length_a   1.000
_cell.length_b   1.000
_cell.length_c   1.000
_cell.angle_alpha   90.00
_cell.angle_beta   90.00
_cell.angle_gamma   90.00
#
_symmetry.space_group_name_H-M   'P 1'
#
loop_
_entity.id
_entity.type
_entity.pdbx_description
1 polymer ?
#
loop_
_entity_poly.entity_id
_entity_poly.type
_entity_poly.pdbx_seq_one_letter_code
_entity_poly.pdbx_strand_id
1 'polypeptide(L)'
;SDVYKRQEHNNVRAFEIKLAQGAKTRGGHMEGNKVTEEIARIRNVKPYETINSPNRFDFIKNPTDLLNFVNHLQSIGQKPVGFKIVVSKVEEIEALVKTMVEIDTYPSFITVDGGEGGTGATFQELEDGVGLPLFTALPIVSSMLEKYGIRNKVKIFASGKLVTPDKIAIALGLGADLVNIARGMMISVGCIMSQQCHLNTCPVGVATTDPKKEKGLIVDEKQYRVTNYVTSLHEGLFNIAAAVGVHSPTEITSDHIIYRQLDGTTTSIQDYKLKLIS
;
A
#
# COMPACT_ATOMS: atom_id res chain seq x y z
N SER A 1 -9.50 -11.22 -18.34
CA SER A 1 -10.83 -11.86 -18.23
C SER A 1 -11.44 -11.75 -16.82
N ASP A 2 -10.65 -11.67 -15.79
CA ASP A 2 -11.16 -11.67 -14.40
C ASP A 2 -11.72 -10.31 -13.96
N VAL A 3 -11.22 -9.23 -14.53
CA VAL A 3 -11.72 -7.86 -14.28
C VAL A 3 -13.17 -7.74 -14.77
N TYR A 4 -13.50 -8.27 -15.94
CA TYR A 4 -14.87 -8.22 -16.48
C TYR A 4 -15.90 -8.94 -15.60
N LYS A 5 -15.53 -10.08 -15.01
CA LYS A 5 -16.42 -10.82 -14.11
C LYS A 5 -16.61 -10.11 -12.76
N ARG A 6 -15.59 -9.39 -12.29
CA ARG A 6 -15.65 -8.67 -11.01
C ARG A 6 -16.39 -7.33 -11.09
N GLN A 7 -16.56 -6.79 -12.28
CA GLN A 7 -17.32 -5.55 -12.50
C GLN A 7 -18.79 -5.67 -12.12
N GLU A 8 -19.36 -6.86 -12.33
CA GLU A 8 -20.77 -7.15 -12.02
C GLU A 8 -21.03 -7.31 -10.52
N HIS A 9 -19.98 -7.49 -9.71
CA HIS A 9 -20.15 -7.59 -8.26
C HIS A 9 -20.35 -6.23 -7.61
N ASN A 10 -21.53 -6.00 -7.04
CA ASN A 10 -21.88 -4.78 -6.31
C ASN A 10 -20.94 -4.46 -5.14
N ASN A 11 -20.23 -5.46 -4.61
CA ASN A 11 -19.28 -5.31 -3.51
C ASN A 11 -17.89 -4.80 -3.95
N VAL A 12 -17.56 -4.86 -5.25
CA VAL A 12 -16.31 -4.29 -5.77
C VAL A 12 -16.53 -2.80 -5.99
N ARG A 13 -15.79 -1.95 -5.27
CA ARG A 13 -15.92 -0.49 -5.31
C ARG A 13 -14.84 0.19 -6.13
N ALA A 14 -13.67 -0.41 -6.26
CA ALA A 14 -12.54 0.13 -7.00
C ALA A 14 -11.62 -1.00 -7.47
N PHE A 15 -10.73 -0.69 -8.42
CA PHE A 15 -9.66 -1.60 -8.87
C PHE A 15 -8.29 -0.97 -8.63
N GLU A 16 -7.35 -1.76 -8.16
CA GLU A 16 -5.95 -1.35 -7.99
C GLU A 16 -5.04 -2.21 -8.87
N ILE A 17 -4.30 -1.57 -9.79
CA ILE A 17 -3.25 -2.22 -10.57
C ILE A 17 -2.01 -2.30 -9.69
N LYS A 18 -1.60 -3.50 -9.32
CA LYS A 18 -0.41 -3.71 -8.51
C LYS A 18 0.84 -3.75 -9.38
N LEU A 19 1.53 -2.63 -9.51
CA LEU A 19 2.81 -2.55 -10.22
C LEU A 19 3.96 -3.05 -9.35
N ALA A 20 3.95 -2.66 -8.08
CA ALA A 20 4.95 -3.06 -7.09
C ALA A 20 4.35 -3.20 -5.69
N GLN A 21 5.14 -3.63 -4.75
CA GLN A 21 4.85 -3.70 -3.31
C GLN A 21 6.18 -3.54 -2.56
N GLY A 22 6.20 -2.90 -1.39
CA GLY A 22 7.40 -2.56 -0.64
C GLY A 22 8.48 -3.64 -0.63
N ALA A 23 8.37 -4.65 0.21
CA ALA A 23 9.33 -5.75 0.26
C ALA A 23 9.29 -6.69 -0.96
N LYS A 24 8.43 -6.44 -1.95
CA LYS A 24 8.30 -7.21 -3.20
C LYS A 24 8.31 -6.27 -4.41
N THR A 25 9.41 -5.59 -4.59
CA THR A 25 9.64 -4.74 -5.77
C THR A 25 9.83 -5.55 -7.06
N ARG A 26 10.02 -6.88 -6.94
CA ARG A 26 9.98 -7.86 -8.02
C ARG A 26 8.86 -8.88 -7.76
N GLY A 27 8.61 -9.77 -8.69
CA GLY A 27 7.54 -10.76 -8.66
C GLY A 27 7.41 -11.54 -7.36
N GLY A 28 6.19 -11.95 -7.05
CA GLY A 28 5.89 -12.76 -5.86
C GLY A 28 6.19 -14.23 -6.09
N HIS A 29 6.37 -14.95 -4.98
CA HIS A 29 6.59 -16.40 -4.95
C HIS A 29 5.61 -17.07 -4.00
N MET A 30 5.06 -18.21 -4.39
CA MET A 30 4.23 -19.06 -3.55
C MET A 30 4.55 -20.52 -3.86
N GLU A 31 4.99 -21.26 -2.85
CA GLU A 31 5.29 -22.68 -2.98
C GLU A 31 4.06 -23.52 -3.38
N GLY A 32 4.29 -24.53 -4.21
CA GLY A 32 3.22 -25.38 -4.73
C GLY A 32 2.41 -26.10 -3.64
N ASN A 33 3.03 -26.49 -2.54
CA ASN A 33 2.35 -27.10 -1.40
C ASN A 33 1.30 -26.19 -0.73
N LYS A 34 1.37 -24.88 -0.97
CA LYS A 34 0.40 -23.88 -0.50
C LYS A 34 -0.71 -23.63 -1.53
N VAL A 35 -0.51 -24.05 -2.78
CA VAL A 35 -1.47 -23.84 -3.87
C VAL A 35 -2.50 -24.96 -3.86
N THR A 36 -3.49 -24.88 -2.98
CA THR A 36 -4.63 -25.81 -2.94
C THR A 36 -5.48 -25.67 -4.21
N GLU A 37 -6.39 -26.63 -4.43
CA GLU A 37 -7.35 -26.59 -5.55
C GLU A 37 -8.19 -25.31 -5.55
N GLU A 38 -8.59 -24.85 -4.36
CA GLU A 38 -9.32 -23.60 -4.19
C GLU A 38 -8.49 -22.39 -4.62
N ILE A 39 -7.25 -22.29 -4.14
CA ILE A 39 -6.31 -21.20 -4.52
C ILE A 39 -6.03 -21.25 -6.01
N ALA A 40 -5.80 -22.45 -6.57
CA ALA A 40 -5.56 -22.65 -7.99
C ALA A 40 -6.73 -22.16 -8.84
N ARG A 41 -7.97 -22.50 -8.46
CA ARG A 41 -9.19 -22.04 -9.11
C ARG A 41 -9.32 -20.50 -9.07
N ILE A 42 -9.09 -19.89 -7.88
CA ILE A 42 -9.18 -18.43 -7.71
C ILE A 42 -8.12 -17.69 -8.54
N ARG A 43 -6.91 -18.25 -8.62
CA ARG A 43 -5.78 -17.64 -9.34
C ARG A 43 -5.67 -18.04 -10.80
N ASN A 44 -6.52 -18.96 -11.26
CA ASN A 44 -6.50 -19.52 -12.61
C ASN A 44 -5.13 -20.14 -12.98
N VAL A 45 -4.61 -20.97 -12.09
CA VAL A 45 -3.35 -21.71 -12.23
C VAL A 45 -3.60 -23.19 -11.94
N LYS A 46 -2.60 -24.04 -12.14
CA LYS A 46 -2.71 -25.46 -11.77
C LYS A 46 -2.51 -25.65 -10.27
N PRO A 47 -3.25 -26.54 -9.62
CA PRO A 47 -3.06 -26.86 -8.21
C PRO A 47 -1.69 -27.51 -7.96
N TYR A 48 -1.14 -27.25 -6.79
CA TYR A 48 0.13 -27.80 -6.29
C TYR A 48 1.38 -27.44 -7.12
N GLU A 49 1.25 -26.51 -8.08
CA GLU A 49 2.39 -25.95 -8.80
C GLU A 49 2.82 -24.62 -8.17
N THR A 50 4.14 -24.42 -8.05
CA THR A 50 4.72 -23.17 -7.53
C THR A 50 4.37 -21.99 -8.45
N ILE A 51 3.88 -20.89 -7.86
CA ILE A 51 3.51 -19.68 -8.59
C ILE A 51 4.63 -18.66 -8.47
N ASN A 52 5.21 -18.30 -9.61
CA ASN A 52 6.12 -17.16 -9.74
C ASN A 52 5.41 -16.05 -10.51
N SER A 53 5.08 -14.97 -9.82
CA SER A 53 4.48 -13.80 -10.48
C SER A 53 5.55 -13.01 -11.24
N PRO A 54 5.25 -12.48 -12.45
CA PRO A 54 6.19 -11.62 -13.16
C PRO A 54 6.46 -10.33 -12.36
N ASN A 55 7.62 -9.73 -12.59
CA ASN A 55 8.03 -8.49 -11.93
C ASN A 55 7.53 -7.21 -12.63
N ARG A 56 6.86 -7.35 -13.74
CA ARG A 56 6.27 -6.25 -14.53
C ARG A 56 5.15 -6.77 -15.43
N PHE A 57 4.36 -5.86 -15.95
CA PHE A 57 3.43 -6.13 -17.04
C PHE A 57 4.17 -5.95 -18.36
N ASP A 58 4.15 -6.95 -19.23
CA ASP A 58 4.89 -6.92 -20.49
C ASP A 58 4.42 -5.82 -21.46
N PHE A 59 3.17 -5.40 -21.35
CA PHE A 59 2.56 -4.37 -22.18
C PHE A 59 2.66 -2.95 -21.57
N ILE A 60 3.12 -2.79 -20.33
CA ILE A 60 3.35 -1.48 -19.69
C ILE A 60 4.86 -1.20 -19.71
N LYS A 61 5.31 -0.34 -20.63
CA LYS A 61 6.72 -0.02 -20.82
C LYS A 61 7.09 1.41 -20.39
N ASN A 62 6.09 2.28 -20.33
CA ASN A 62 6.25 3.70 -20.03
C ASN A 62 4.98 4.24 -19.32
N PRO A 63 5.00 5.49 -18.80
CA PRO A 63 3.84 6.09 -18.16
C PRO A 63 2.59 6.15 -19.04
N THR A 64 2.73 6.40 -20.34
CA THR A 64 1.60 6.47 -21.28
C THR A 64 0.86 5.12 -21.37
N ASP A 65 1.59 4.01 -21.46
CA ASP A 65 0.99 2.67 -21.49
C ASP A 65 0.20 2.39 -20.22
N LEU A 66 0.75 2.77 -19.06
CA LEU A 66 0.08 2.63 -17.77
C LEU A 66 -1.23 3.44 -17.72
N LEU A 67 -1.18 4.70 -18.10
CA LEU A 67 -2.34 5.59 -18.06
C LEU A 67 -3.41 5.17 -19.06
N ASN A 68 -3.04 4.72 -20.25
CA ASN A 68 -3.97 4.14 -21.21
C ASN A 68 -4.65 2.88 -20.65
N PHE A 69 -3.91 2.05 -19.93
CA PHE A 69 -4.48 0.87 -19.27
C PHE A 69 -5.43 1.25 -18.13
N VAL A 70 -5.09 2.26 -17.32
CA VAL A 70 -5.99 2.82 -16.30
C VAL A 70 -7.30 3.29 -16.94
N ASN A 71 -7.21 4.12 -17.98
CA ASN A 71 -8.37 4.64 -18.71
C ASN A 71 -9.23 3.52 -19.31
N HIS A 72 -8.59 2.52 -19.92
CA HIS A 72 -9.28 1.34 -20.44
C HIS A 72 -10.07 0.60 -19.34
N LEU A 73 -9.47 0.37 -18.18
CA LEU A 73 -10.16 -0.26 -17.05
C LEU A 73 -11.28 0.60 -16.47
N GLN A 74 -11.11 1.91 -16.40
CA GLN A 74 -12.16 2.85 -15.97
C GLN A 74 -13.34 2.83 -16.92
N SER A 75 -13.09 2.84 -18.25
CA SER A 75 -14.13 2.83 -19.28
C SER A 75 -14.97 1.54 -19.27
N ILE A 76 -14.34 0.40 -19.01
CA ILE A 76 -15.01 -0.89 -18.94
C ILE A 76 -15.74 -1.04 -17.60
N GLY A 77 -15.06 -0.72 -16.49
CA GLY A 77 -15.51 -1.01 -15.14
C GLY A 77 -16.49 -0.03 -14.57
N GLN A 78 -16.57 1.18 -15.12
CA GLN A 78 -17.38 2.29 -14.59
C GLN A 78 -17.13 2.50 -13.07
N LYS A 79 -15.91 2.16 -12.60
CA LYS A 79 -15.45 2.21 -11.21
C LYS A 79 -14.10 2.90 -11.12
N PRO A 80 -13.76 3.49 -9.96
CA PRO A 80 -12.45 4.05 -9.73
C PRO A 80 -11.34 3.03 -9.98
N VAL A 81 -10.32 3.42 -10.73
CA VAL A 81 -9.11 2.63 -10.98
C VAL A 81 -7.90 3.43 -10.53
N GLY A 82 -7.09 2.81 -9.71
CA GLY A 82 -5.79 3.33 -9.28
C GLY A 82 -4.70 2.29 -9.47
N PHE A 83 -3.50 2.64 -9.04
CA PHE A 83 -2.38 1.72 -9.05
C PHE A 83 -1.51 1.88 -7.79
N LYS A 84 -0.77 0.81 -7.46
CA LYS A 84 0.18 0.80 -6.37
C LYS A 84 1.61 0.78 -6.88
N ILE A 85 2.43 1.68 -6.35
CA ILE A 85 3.85 1.84 -6.68
C ILE A 85 4.73 1.80 -5.43
N VAL A 86 6.01 1.51 -5.67
CA VAL A 86 7.12 1.79 -4.77
C VAL A 86 7.97 2.86 -5.44
N VAL A 87 8.23 3.94 -4.74
CA VAL A 87 9.04 5.05 -5.28
C VAL A 87 10.51 4.71 -5.13
N SER A 88 11.28 4.87 -6.19
CA SER A 88 12.76 4.76 -6.17
C SER A 88 13.45 6.05 -6.54
N LYS A 89 12.93 6.78 -7.51
CA LYS A 89 13.53 8.02 -8.03
C LYS A 89 12.48 9.11 -8.19
N VAL A 90 12.87 10.34 -7.90
CA VAL A 90 12.00 11.52 -8.03
C VAL A 90 11.62 11.77 -9.49
N GLU A 91 12.60 11.60 -10.39
CA GLU A 91 12.44 11.84 -11.83
C GLU A 91 11.40 10.90 -12.47
N GLU A 92 11.29 9.66 -11.96
CA GLU A 92 10.28 8.70 -12.44
C GLU A 92 8.86 9.15 -12.06
N ILE A 93 8.69 9.70 -10.86
CA ILE A 93 7.41 10.25 -10.40
C ILE A 93 7.08 11.53 -11.17
N GLU A 94 8.07 12.40 -11.40
CA GLU A 94 7.87 13.60 -12.20
C GLU A 94 7.44 13.27 -13.63
N ALA A 95 8.11 12.32 -14.28
CA ALA A 95 7.76 11.86 -15.63
C ALA A 95 6.33 11.30 -15.68
N LEU A 96 5.94 10.51 -14.67
CA LEU A 96 4.59 9.95 -14.58
C LEU A 96 3.54 11.06 -14.43
N VAL A 97 3.74 12.00 -13.51
CA VAL A 97 2.80 13.10 -13.26
C VAL A 97 2.71 14.05 -14.45
N LYS A 98 3.84 14.36 -15.08
CA LYS A 98 3.89 15.15 -16.31
C LYS A 98 3.09 14.50 -17.43
N THR A 99 3.26 13.19 -17.64
CA THR A 99 2.49 12.45 -18.66
C THR A 99 0.98 12.47 -18.34
N MET A 100 0.57 12.39 -17.06
CA MET A 100 -0.87 12.53 -16.69
C MET A 100 -1.45 13.85 -17.19
N VAL A 101 -0.72 14.94 -17.06
CA VAL A 101 -1.15 16.27 -17.51
C VAL A 101 -1.15 16.35 -19.04
N GLU A 102 -0.09 15.85 -19.70
CA GLU A 102 0.07 15.90 -21.15
C GLU A 102 -1.03 15.17 -21.91
N ILE A 103 -1.50 14.02 -21.40
CA ILE A 103 -2.55 13.23 -22.06
C ILE A 103 -3.92 13.37 -21.37
N ASP A 104 -4.06 14.29 -20.41
CA ASP A 104 -5.27 14.54 -19.61
C ASP A 104 -5.93 13.25 -19.08
N THR A 105 -5.11 12.36 -18.54
CA THR A 105 -5.57 11.06 -18.00
C THR A 105 -5.05 10.84 -16.60
N TYR A 106 -5.97 10.61 -15.66
CA TYR A 106 -5.66 10.54 -14.23
C TYR A 106 -6.17 9.24 -13.62
N PRO A 107 -5.34 8.54 -12.82
CA PRO A 107 -5.85 7.48 -11.96
C PRO A 107 -6.75 8.10 -10.88
N SER A 108 -7.75 7.36 -10.43
CA SER A 108 -8.59 7.81 -9.30
C SER A 108 -7.77 7.91 -8.01
N PHE A 109 -6.76 7.05 -7.86
CA PHE A 109 -5.85 7.07 -6.73
C PHE A 109 -4.49 6.44 -7.07
N ILE A 110 -3.48 6.83 -6.27
CA ILE A 110 -2.15 6.20 -6.26
C ILE A 110 -1.90 5.67 -4.85
N THR A 111 -1.66 4.38 -4.72
CA THR A 111 -1.17 3.80 -3.47
C THR A 111 0.36 3.86 -3.46
N VAL A 112 0.91 4.65 -2.56
CA VAL A 112 2.35 4.73 -2.29
C VAL A 112 2.69 3.70 -1.23
N ASP A 113 3.42 2.65 -1.61
CA ASP A 113 3.87 1.61 -0.68
C ASP A 113 5.36 1.83 -0.37
N GLY A 114 5.68 2.12 0.89
CA GLY A 114 7.07 2.32 1.31
C GLY A 114 7.92 1.07 1.16
N GLY A 115 9.23 1.22 0.96
CA GLY A 115 10.18 0.11 0.86
C GLY A 115 10.14 -0.83 2.07
N GLU A 116 9.82 -0.29 3.25
CA GLU A 116 9.58 -1.03 4.49
C GLU A 116 8.24 -1.77 4.53
N GLY A 117 7.31 -1.44 3.65
CA GLY A 117 6.05 -2.14 3.51
C GLY A 117 6.29 -3.52 2.92
N GLY A 118 5.71 -4.54 3.51
CA GLY A 118 6.03 -5.83 3.00
C GLY A 118 5.19 -6.97 3.51
N THR A 119 5.58 -8.13 3.09
CA THR A 119 4.95 -9.41 3.41
C THR A 119 6.02 -10.38 3.88
N GLY A 120 5.66 -11.31 4.77
CA GLY A 120 6.53 -12.42 5.15
C GLY A 120 6.88 -13.39 4.01
N ALA A 121 6.39 -13.15 2.81
CA ALA A 121 6.71 -13.94 1.61
C ALA A 121 7.62 -13.12 0.66
N THR A 122 8.63 -12.48 1.20
CA THR A 122 9.61 -11.69 0.43
C THR A 122 11.00 -12.30 0.50
N PHE A 123 11.86 -11.85 -0.40
CA PHE A 123 13.30 -12.08 -0.28
C PHE A 123 13.86 -11.11 0.78
N GLN A 124 14.59 -11.62 1.76
CA GLN A 124 15.10 -10.80 2.86
C GLN A 124 15.99 -9.67 2.39
N GLU A 125 16.74 -9.89 1.30
CA GLU A 125 17.64 -8.90 0.68
C GLU A 125 16.88 -7.68 0.11
N LEU A 126 15.56 -7.80 -0.09
CA LEU A 126 14.73 -6.73 -0.64
C LEU A 126 13.93 -6.01 0.45
N GLU A 127 13.78 -6.64 1.62
CA GLU A 127 13.03 -6.03 2.73
C GLU A 127 13.83 -4.85 3.30
N ASP A 128 13.19 -3.69 3.38
CA ASP A 128 13.76 -2.42 3.84
C ASP A 128 14.95 -1.89 2.98
N GLY A 129 15.41 -2.65 1.98
CA GLY A 129 16.61 -2.32 1.19
C GLY A 129 16.33 -1.77 -0.22
N VAL A 130 15.10 -1.91 -0.73
CA VAL A 130 14.76 -1.51 -2.11
C VAL A 130 13.51 -0.65 -2.11
N GLY A 131 13.63 0.54 -2.69
CA GLY A 131 12.61 1.58 -2.66
C GLY A 131 12.77 2.52 -1.47
N LEU A 132 12.20 3.72 -1.60
CA LEU A 132 12.24 4.72 -0.55
C LEU A 132 11.29 4.35 0.60
N PRO A 133 11.65 4.67 1.86
CA PRO A 133 10.71 4.58 2.97
C PRO A 133 9.47 5.45 2.74
N LEU A 134 8.33 5.03 3.28
CA LEU A 134 7.05 5.70 3.06
C LEU A 134 7.10 7.21 3.35
N PHE A 135 7.70 7.61 4.46
CA PHE A 135 7.76 9.01 4.87
C PHE A 135 8.68 9.88 4.00
N THR A 136 9.46 9.25 3.12
CA THR A 136 10.19 9.93 2.05
C THR A 136 9.43 9.86 0.72
N ALA A 137 8.89 8.70 0.38
CA ALA A 137 8.16 8.47 -0.87
C ALA A 137 6.85 9.27 -0.97
N LEU A 138 6.10 9.32 0.12
CA LEU A 138 4.78 9.97 0.18
C LEU A 138 4.84 11.48 -0.13
N PRO A 139 5.70 12.28 0.54
CA PRO A 139 5.82 13.70 0.22
C PRO A 139 6.35 13.97 -1.20
N ILE A 140 7.16 13.09 -1.80
CA ILE A 140 7.58 13.22 -3.21
C ILE A 140 6.36 13.14 -4.12
N VAL A 141 5.51 12.12 -3.96
CA VAL A 141 4.31 11.95 -4.79
C VAL A 141 3.34 13.11 -4.59
N SER A 142 3.07 13.50 -3.33
CA SER A 142 2.19 14.63 -3.01
C SER A 142 2.68 15.93 -3.64
N SER A 143 3.97 16.25 -3.47
CA SER A 143 4.57 17.47 -3.99
C SER A 143 4.59 17.52 -5.52
N MET A 144 4.80 16.39 -6.19
CA MET A 144 4.74 16.35 -7.66
C MET A 144 3.32 16.58 -8.17
N LEU A 145 2.29 15.99 -7.54
CA LEU A 145 0.90 16.28 -7.89
C LEU A 145 0.52 17.74 -7.62
N GLU A 146 1.04 18.35 -6.53
CA GLU A 146 0.88 19.76 -6.19
C GLU A 146 1.58 20.67 -7.23
N LYS A 147 2.86 20.37 -7.57
CA LYS A 147 3.67 21.10 -8.55
C LYS A 147 3.00 21.20 -9.91
N TYR A 148 2.33 20.13 -10.35
CA TYR A 148 1.63 20.07 -11.64
C TYR A 148 0.14 20.43 -11.55
N GLY A 149 -0.36 20.89 -10.40
CA GLY A 149 -1.74 21.38 -10.21
C GLY A 149 -2.83 20.32 -10.28
N ILE A 150 -2.49 19.04 -10.09
CA ILE A 150 -3.43 17.91 -10.20
C ILE A 150 -3.65 17.16 -8.89
N ARG A 151 -3.18 17.69 -7.75
CA ARG A 151 -3.32 17.02 -6.45
C ARG A 151 -4.78 16.72 -6.07
N ASN A 152 -5.71 17.56 -6.48
CA ASN A 152 -7.15 17.39 -6.25
C ASN A 152 -7.81 16.35 -7.16
N LYS A 153 -7.18 15.97 -8.28
CA LYS A 153 -7.69 14.97 -9.23
C LYS A 153 -7.32 13.54 -8.83
N VAL A 154 -6.28 13.36 -8.00
CA VAL A 154 -5.72 12.05 -7.66
C VAL A 154 -5.68 11.89 -6.14
N LYS A 155 -6.33 10.84 -5.61
CA LYS A 155 -6.21 10.48 -4.21
C LYS A 155 -4.91 9.74 -3.93
N ILE A 156 -4.32 9.96 -2.77
CA ILE A 156 -3.10 9.27 -2.33
C ILE A 156 -3.44 8.32 -1.18
N PHE A 157 -3.12 7.05 -1.36
CA PHE A 157 -3.22 6.04 -0.31
C PHE A 157 -1.81 5.71 0.18
N ALA A 158 -1.59 5.80 1.49
CA ALA A 158 -0.30 5.48 2.10
C ALA A 158 -0.29 4.04 2.62
N SER A 159 0.79 3.32 2.38
CA SER A 159 1.01 1.94 2.84
C SER A 159 2.48 1.74 3.21
N GLY A 160 2.76 1.16 4.37
CA GLY A 160 4.12 0.90 4.83
C GLY A 160 4.26 0.93 6.36
N LYS A 161 4.07 -0.21 7.02
CA LYS A 161 4.21 -0.36 8.50
C LYS A 161 3.47 0.71 9.34
N LEU A 162 2.33 1.20 8.85
CA LEU A 162 1.45 2.15 9.56
C LEU A 162 0.64 1.40 10.63
N VAL A 163 1.25 1.13 11.77
CA VAL A 163 0.67 0.28 12.81
C VAL A 163 0.24 1.03 14.06
N THR A 164 0.59 2.30 14.18
CA THR A 164 0.31 3.14 15.35
C THR A 164 -0.34 4.47 14.94
N PRO A 165 -1.12 5.11 15.82
CA PRO A 165 -1.82 6.36 15.52
C PRO A 165 -0.90 7.50 15.07
N ASP A 166 0.28 7.65 15.70
CA ASP A 166 1.27 8.65 15.36
C ASP A 166 1.78 8.52 13.92
N LYS A 167 2.12 7.30 13.49
CA LYS A 167 2.56 7.04 12.11
C LYS A 167 1.46 7.32 11.08
N ILE A 168 0.21 7.04 11.44
CA ILE A 168 -0.93 7.35 10.57
C ILE A 168 -1.13 8.87 10.50
N ALA A 169 -1.09 9.57 11.62
CA ALA A 169 -1.19 11.04 11.66
C ALA A 169 -0.09 11.71 10.81
N ILE A 170 1.16 11.21 10.92
CA ILE A 170 2.27 11.68 10.09
C ILE A 170 1.98 11.44 8.60
N ALA A 171 1.50 10.25 8.23
CA ALA A 171 1.18 9.95 6.83
C ALA A 171 0.09 10.89 6.27
N LEU A 172 -0.96 11.17 7.06
CA LEU A 172 -2.01 12.14 6.69
C LEU A 172 -1.40 13.54 6.47
N GLY A 173 -0.60 14.03 7.40
CA GLY A 173 0.04 15.34 7.27
C GLY A 173 1.10 15.42 6.15
N LEU A 174 1.68 14.31 5.74
CA LEU A 174 2.57 14.24 4.56
C LEU A 174 1.81 14.18 3.23
N GLY A 175 0.49 14.14 3.26
CA GLY A 175 -0.36 14.25 2.07
C GLY A 175 -1.12 12.98 1.69
N ALA A 176 -1.26 11.99 2.58
CA ALA A 176 -2.16 10.87 2.34
C ALA A 176 -3.63 11.27 2.54
N ASP A 177 -4.51 10.80 1.66
CA ASP A 177 -5.97 10.89 1.85
C ASP A 177 -6.52 9.67 2.62
N LEU A 178 -5.88 8.52 2.45
CA LEU A 178 -6.23 7.25 3.10
C LEU A 178 -4.98 6.47 3.47
N VAL A 179 -5.12 5.53 4.41
CA VAL A 179 -4.03 4.64 4.83
C VAL A 179 -4.43 3.17 4.74
N ASN A 180 -3.49 2.34 4.30
CA ASN A 180 -3.64 0.90 4.25
C ASN A 180 -2.87 0.26 5.41
N ILE A 181 -3.56 -0.52 6.23
CA ILE A 181 -2.98 -1.19 7.41
C ILE A 181 -3.06 -2.70 7.21
N ALA A 182 -1.95 -3.33 6.89
CA ALA A 182 -1.85 -4.79 6.80
C ALA A 182 -1.17 -5.39 8.04
N ARG A 183 0.02 -4.92 8.39
CA ARG A 183 0.85 -5.48 9.46
C ARG A 183 0.15 -5.41 10.82
N GLY A 184 -0.47 -4.29 11.16
CA GLY A 184 -1.21 -4.14 12.41
C GLY A 184 -2.36 -5.14 12.54
N MET A 185 -3.13 -5.34 11.46
CA MET A 185 -4.20 -6.34 11.42
C MET A 185 -3.65 -7.76 11.53
N MET A 186 -2.53 -8.08 10.88
CA MET A 186 -1.90 -9.41 11.01
C MET A 186 -1.43 -9.68 12.44
N ILE A 187 -0.81 -8.70 13.10
CA ILE A 187 -0.34 -8.82 14.49
C ILE A 187 -1.55 -9.00 15.44
N SER A 188 -2.64 -8.27 15.24
CA SER A 188 -3.83 -8.36 16.08
C SER A 188 -4.46 -9.75 16.06
N VAL A 189 -4.40 -10.47 14.93
CA VAL A 189 -4.86 -11.87 14.85
C VAL A 189 -3.80 -12.88 15.30
N GLY A 190 -2.64 -12.44 15.77
CA GLY A 190 -1.63 -13.30 16.38
C GLY A 190 -0.41 -13.61 15.50
N CYS A 191 -0.18 -12.87 14.41
CA CYS A 191 1.05 -13.00 13.62
C CYS A 191 2.26 -12.63 14.47
N ILE A 192 3.26 -13.51 14.54
CA ILE A 192 4.52 -13.31 15.25
C ILE A 192 5.67 -12.89 14.33
N MET A 193 5.37 -12.55 13.09
CA MET A 193 6.35 -12.11 12.09
C MET A 193 7.47 -13.12 11.80
N SER A 194 7.13 -14.41 11.78
CA SER A 194 8.10 -15.48 11.49
C SER A 194 8.60 -15.48 10.03
N GLN A 195 8.02 -14.68 9.16
CA GLN A 195 8.35 -14.54 7.73
C GLN A 195 8.34 -15.84 6.89
N GLN A 196 7.62 -16.86 7.36
CA GLN A 196 7.50 -18.17 6.69
C GLN A 196 6.18 -18.31 5.91
N CYS A 197 5.53 -17.20 5.58
CA CYS A 197 4.19 -17.21 4.97
C CYS A 197 4.16 -17.90 3.59
N HIS A 198 5.25 -17.87 2.84
CA HIS A 198 5.35 -18.48 1.51
C HIS A 198 5.61 -19.98 1.57
N LEU A 199 6.19 -20.49 2.66
CA LEU A 199 6.57 -21.89 2.85
C LEU A 199 5.44 -22.77 3.39
N ASN A 200 4.27 -22.21 3.70
CA ASN A 200 3.16 -22.92 4.35
C ASN A 200 3.47 -23.43 5.78
N THR A 201 4.51 -22.89 6.41
CA THR A 201 5.01 -23.32 7.73
C THR A 201 4.69 -22.35 8.86
N CYS A 202 3.71 -21.45 8.65
CA CYS A 202 3.31 -20.47 9.67
C CYS A 202 3.02 -21.15 11.01
N PRO A 203 3.77 -20.85 12.08
CA PRO A 203 3.67 -21.58 13.35
C PRO A 203 2.39 -21.24 14.14
N VAL A 204 1.75 -20.12 13.82
CA VAL A 204 0.53 -19.61 14.51
C VAL A 204 -0.76 -19.74 13.68
N GLY A 205 -0.72 -20.43 12.55
CA GLY A 205 -1.90 -20.70 11.74
C GLY A 205 -2.43 -19.55 10.87
N VAL A 206 -1.91 -18.33 11.03
CA VAL A 206 -2.46 -17.11 10.41
C VAL A 206 -2.26 -17.08 8.89
N ALA A 207 -1.17 -17.67 8.38
CA ALA A 207 -0.79 -17.59 6.96
C ALA A 207 -0.42 -18.97 6.38
N THR A 208 -1.18 -19.99 6.67
CA THR A 208 -0.99 -21.36 6.18
C THR A 208 -2.30 -21.90 5.60
N THR A 209 -2.20 -22.94 4.78
CA THR A 209 -3.32 -23.76 4.30
C THR A 209 -3.24 -25.19 4.88
N ASP A 210 -2.35 -25.44 5.84
CA ASP A 210 -2.26 -26.70 6.57
C ASP A 210 -3.39 -26.77 7.62
N PRO A 211 -4.38 -27.70 7.48
CA PRO A 211 -5.52 -27.75 8.39
C PRO A 211 -5.15 -27.97 9.87
N LYS A 212 -3.99 -28.57 10.15
CA LYS A 212 -3.51 -28.76 11.52
C LYS A 212 -3.05 -27.45 12.15
N LYS A 213 -2.45 -26.58 11.34
CA LYS A 213 -1.93 -25.28 11.80
C LYS A 213 -3.00 -24.19 11.77
N GLU A 214 -3.92 -24.21 10.78
CA GLU A 214 -5.04 -23.28 10.70
C GLU A 214 -5.92 -23.27 11.95
N LYS A 215 -6.02 -24.38 12.67
CA LYS A 215 -6.72 -24.46 13.97
C LYS A 215 -6.20 -23.48 15.03
N GLY A 216 -4.98 -22.95 14.87
CA GLY A 216 -4.43 -21.89 15.70
C GLY A 216 -5.07 -20.51 15.47
N LEU A 217 -5.77 -20.32 14.35
CA LEU A 217 -6.53 -19.11 14.06
C LEU A 217 -7.99 -19.28 14.52
N ILE A 218 -8.22 -19.06 15.81
CA ILE A 218 -9.58 -19.15 16.39
C ILE A 218 -10.29 -17.82 16.10
N VAL A 219 -11.17 -17.82 15.11
CA VAL A 219 -11.85 -16.61 14.60
C VAL A 219 -12.64 -15.92 15.69
N ASP A 220 -13.41 -16.68 16.51
CA ASP A 220 -14.25 -16.16 17.60
C ASP A 220 -13.47 -15.39 18.66
N GLU A 221 -12.20 -15.71 18.87
CA GLU A 221 -11.33 -14.96 19.79
C GLU A 221 -10.63 -13.80 19.06
N LYS A 222 -10.14 -14.04 17.84
CA LYS A 222 -9.31 -13.08 17.12
C LYS A 222 -10.09 -11.87 16.64
N GLN A 223 -11.38 -12.01 16.35
CA GLN A 223 -12.23 -10.87 15.97
C GLN A 223 -12.25 -9.77 17.03
N TYR A 224 -12.28 -10.12 18.31
CA TYR A 224 -12.24 -9.14 19.41
C TYR A 224 -10.88 -8.40 19.47
N ARG A 225 -9.78 -9.11 19.21
CA ARG A 225 -8.46 -8.47 19.15
C ARG A 225 -8.36 -7.44 18.01
N VAL A 226 -8.92 -7.77 16.84
CA VAL A 226 -8.98 -6.84 15.71
C VAL A 226 -9.84 -5.63 16.07
N THR A 227 -11.02 -5.86 16.66
CA THR A 227 -11.92 -4.78 17.10
C THR A 227 -11.21 -3.86 18.09
N ASN A 228 -10.59 -4.42 19.12
CA ASN A 228 -9.86 -3.63 20.14
C ASN A 228 -8.72 -2.84 19.51
N TYR A 229 -7.95 -3.45 18.59
CA TYR A 229 -6.87 -2.75 17.90
C TYR A 229 -7.40 -1.57 17.08
N VAL A 230 -8.46 -1.77 16.29
CA VAL A 230 -9.07 -0.70 15.48
C VAL A 230 -9.64 0.41 16.35
N THR A 231 -10.34 0.06 17.45
CA THR A 231 -10.88 1.04 18.40
C THR A 231 -9.77 1.88 19.02
N SER A 232 -8.73 1.24 19.56
CA SER A 232 -7.59 1.96 20.16
C SER A 232 -6.83 2.81 19.14
N LEU A 233 -6.74 2.34 17.90
CA LEU A 233 -6.13 3.11 16.82
C LEU A 233 -6.91 4.38 16.51
N HIS A 234 -8.24 4.30 16.44
CA HIS A 234 -9.12 5.45 16.23
C HIS A 234 -9.06 6.42 17.42
N GLU A 235 -9.18 5.94 18.64
CA GLU A 235 -9.05 6.76 19.85
C GLU A 235 -7.72 7.51 19.87
N GLY A 236 -6.61 6.83 19.58
CA GLY A 236 -5.30 7.45 19.52
C GLY A 236 -5.19 8.52 18.43
N LEU A 237 -5.80 8.30 17.25
CA LEU A 237 -5.82 9.28 16.16
C LEU A 237 -6.63 10.53 16.54
N PHE A 238 -7.80 10.38 17.16
CA PHE A 238 -8.59 11.51 17.63
C PHE A 238 -7.90 12.27 18.76
N ASN A 239 -7.19 11.57 19.66
CA ASN A 239 -6.38 12.22 20.70
C ASN A 239 -5.25 13.07 20.08
N ILE A 240 -4.60 12.58 19.01
CA ILE A 240 -3.58 13.36 18.30
C ILE A 240 -4.23 14.57 17.61
N ALA A 241 -5.37 14.39 16.93
CA ALA A 241 -6.10 15.48 16.29
C ALA A 241 -6.46 16.57 17.29
N ALA A 242 -7.00 16.19 18.46
CA ALA A 242 -7.31 17.14 19.54
C ALA A 242 -6.05 17.85 20.06
N ALA A 243 -4.94 17.13 20.23
CA ALA A 243 -3.69 17.70 20.70
C ALA A 243 -3.09 18.76 19.75
N VAL A 244 -3.29 18.60 18.44
CA VAL A 244 -2.85 19.57 17.43
C VAL A 244 -3.92 20.63 17.10
N GLY A 245 -5.08 20.59 17.76
CA GLY A 245 -6.13 21.61 17.67
C GLY A 245 -7.11 21.44 16.52
N VAL A 246 -7.26 20.25 15.96
CA VAL A 246 -8.25 19.95 14.90
C VAL A 246 -9.33 18.99 15.37
N HIS A 247 -10.49 18.97 14.71
CA HIS A 247 -11.65 18.17 15.11
C HIS A 247 -11.61 16.73 14.55
N SER A 248 -10.85 16.50 13.48
CA SER A 248 -10.75 15.20 12.81
C SER A 248 -9.32 14.90 12.40
N PRO A 249 -8.90 13.63 12.46
CA PRO A 249 -7.61 13.22 11.88
C PRO A 249 -7.42 13.59 10.40
N THR A 250 -8.51 13.73 9.65
CA THR A 250 -8.49 14.14 8.24
C THR A 250 -8.14 15.62 8.03
N GLU A 251 -8.15 16.42 9.11
CA GLU A 251 -7.74 17.83 9.09
C GLU A 251 -6.26 18.02 9.45
N ILE A 252 -5.54 16.94 9.76
CA ILE A 252 -4.10 16.99 10.00
C ILE A 252 -3.39 17.29 8.68
N THR A 253 -2.64 18.40 8.65
CA THR A 253 -1.89 18.87 7.50
C THR A 253 -0.39 18.93 7.80
N SER A 254 0.41 19.26 6.79
CA SER A 254 1.86 19.48 6.93
C SER A 254 2.23 20.53 8.00
N ASP A 255 1.36 21.49 8.29
CA ASP A 255 1.61 22.55 9.26
C ASP A 255 1.60 22.05 10.73
N HIS A 256 1.00 20.89 10.96
CA HIS A 256 0.96 20.23 12.28
C HIS A 256 2.17 19.31 12.52
N ILE A 257 3.10 19.19 11.54
CA ILE A 257 4.21 18.24 11.60
C ILE A 257 5.53 18.99 11.45
N ILE A 258 6.47 18.66 12.34
CA ILE A 258 7.84 19.14 12.27
C ILE A 258 8.76 17.96 12.05
N TYR A 259 9.62 18.03 11.06
CA TYR A 259 10.65 17.03 10.82
C TYR A 259 11.88 17.31 11.65
N ARG A 260 12.27 16.35 12.50
CA ARG A 260 13.50 16.42 13.28
C ARG A 260 14.61 15.65 12.54
N GLN A 261 15.68 16.35 12.24
CA GLN A 261 16.87 15.81 11.60
C GLN A 261 17.74 15.02 12.60
N LEU A 262 18.67 14.22 12.09
CA LEU A 262 19.57 13.40 12.93
C LEU A 262 20.50 14.25 13.80
N ASP A 263 20.86 15.44 13.37
CA ASP A 263 21.67 16.42 14.12
C ASP A 263 20.88 17.17 15.22
N GLY A 264 19.58 16.86 15.35
CA GLY A 264 18.68 17.47 16.32
C GLY A 264 18.03 18.76 15.84
N THR A 265 18.40 19.29 14.68
CA THR A 265 17.72 20.46 14.08
C THR A 265 16.33 20.08 13.60
N THR A 266 15.44 21.07 13.47
CA THR A 266 14.08 20.87 12.98
C THR A 266 13.87 21.65 11.68
N THR A 267 13.03 21.10 10.81
CA THR A 267 12.60 21.78 9.59
C THR A 267 11.09 21.59 9.41
N SER A 268 10.44 22.55 8.78
CA SER A 268 9.04 22.39 8.40
C SER A 268 8.88 21.26 7.38
N ILE A 269 7.70 20.65 7.34
CA ILE A 269 7.42 19.65 6.29
C ILE A 269 7.42 20.31 4.90
N GLN A 270 7.05 21.57 4.79
CA GLN A 270 7.11 22.32 3.53
C GLN A 270 8.54 22.40 2.99
N ASP A 271 9.49 22.82 3.84
CA ASP A 271 10.90 22.89 3.48
C ASP A 271 11.49 21.51 3.20
N TYR A 272 11.06 20.49 3.96
CA TYR A 272 11.45 19.10 3.70
C TYR A 272 10.97 18.62 2.34
N LYS A 273 9.71 18.87 1.99
CA LYS A 273 9.13 18.56 0.67
C LYS A 273 9.92 19.22 -0.47
N LEU A 274 10.24 20.51 -0.32
CA LEU A 274 11.01 21.24 -1.33
C LEU A 274 12.39 20.63 -1.56
N LYS A 275 13.09 20.26 -0.49
CA LYS A 275 14.41 19.59 -0.57
C LYS A 275 14.36 18.22 -1.25
N LEU A 276 13.23 17.50 -1.18
CA LEU A 276 13.08 16.20 -1.81
C LEU A 276 12.89 16.27 -3.32
N ILE A 277 12.37 17.38 -3.83
CA ILE A 277 12.01 17.54 -5.25
C ILE A 277 12.85 18.60 -5.99
N SER A 278 13.81 19.22 -5.30
CA SER A 278 14.83 20.10 -5.88
C SER A 278 15.99 19.28 -6.45
#